data_2675dcbb3eb085c5ef2284665e7c79ed
#
_entry.id   2675dcbb3eb085c5ef2284665e7c79ed
#
_cell.length_a   1.000
_cell.length_b   1.000
_cell.length_c   1.000
_cell.angle_alpha   90.00
_cell.angle_beta   90.00
_cell.angle_gamma   90.00
#
_symmetry.space_group_name_H-M   'P 1'
#
loop_
_entity.id
_entity.type
_entity.pdbx_description
1 polymer ?
#
loop_
_entity_poly.entity_id
_entity_poly.type
_entity_poly.pdbx_seq_one_letter_code
_entity_poly.pdbx_strand_id
1 'polypeptide(L)'
;MAPEIKPVASVLRVILLATVYGLFGGGLALRAYFSEGRRFTDNRRRQELDALRTQKQQADLRLGLLQAQVEPHFLFNTLASVRALVRQDPAQAEATLDALVDHLRATIPKLRDGEAMLHSTLGQQLDICASYLALMKLRMGGRLSYAVEAEASLRQQAFPPLLLITLVENAIKHGIEPQPGPGRVEVRASVKGERLVVSVVDDGAGLQPGLGSGVGLANVRDQLATRFGDRATLSLRGLPGRGAVAEIQLPLEPAA
;
A
#
# COMPACT_ATOMS: atom_id res chain seq x y z
N MET A 1 62.06 -47.28 62.52
CA MET A 1 61.18 -47.85 61.48
C MET A 1 60.04 -46.88 61.25
N ALA A 2 60.12 -46.05 60.23
CA ALA A 2 58.99 -45.30 59.75
C ALA A 2 59.22 -44.91 58.28
N PRO A 3 58.86 -45.73 57.34
CA PRO A 3 58.99 -45.41 55.94
C PRO A 3 57.74 -45.52 55.09
N GLU A 4 56.54 -45.76 55.61
CA GLU A 4 55.41 -46.10 54.68
C GLU A 4 54.32 -45.07 54.55
N ILE A 5 54.44 -43.88 55.11
CA ILE A 5 53.37 -42.86 55.04
C ILE A 5 53.39 -42.01 53.70
N LYS A 6 54.56 -41.92 53.05
CA LYS A 6 54.72 -41.11 51.84
C LYS A 6 53.91 -41.61 50.62
N PRO A 7 53.86 -42.94 50.31
CA PRO A 7 53.10 -43.39 49.14
C PRO A 7 51.58 -43.21 49.27
N VAL A 8 51.05 -43.46 50.48
CA VAL A 8 49.59 -43.32 50.77
C VAL A 8 49.13 -41.88 50.63
N ALA A 9 49.93 -40.93 51.11
CA ALA A 9 49.61 -39.53 50.97
C ALA A 9 49.63 -39.04 49.52
N SER A 10 50.48 -39.61 48.66
CA SER A 10 50.53 -39.27 47.21
C SER A 10 49.34 -39.83 46.46
N VAL A 11 48.92 -41.10 46.78
CA VAL A 11 47.71 -41.71 46.21
C VAL A 11 46.45 -40.92 46.60
N LEU A 12 46.34 -40.51 47.85
CA LEU A 12 45.21 -39.70 48.34
C LEU A 12 45.11 -38.36 47.63
N ARG A 13 46.25 -37.68 47.35
CA ARG A 13 46.30 -36.43 46.56
C ARG A 13 45.84 -36.60 45.10
N VAL A 14 46.23 -37.70 44.47
CA VAL A 14 45.82 -37.96 43.08
C VAL A 14 44.32 -38.26 43.03
N ILE A 15 43.78 -39.04 43.98
CA ILE A 15 42.33 -39.26 44.02
C ILE A 15 41.57 -37.97 44.29
N LEU A 16 42.03 -37.14 45.21
CA LEU A 16 41.40 -35.84 45.50
C LEU A 16 41.40 -34.93 44.25
N LEU A 17 42.54 -34.81 43.56
CA LEU A 17 42.67 -34.04 42.34
C LEU A 17 41.77 -34.57 41.22
N ALA A 18 41.71 -35.88 41.01
CA ALA A 18 40.85 -36.52 40.03
C ALA A 18 39.36 -36.27 40.33
N THR A 19 38.97 -36.33 41.60
CA THR A 19 37.59 -36.08 42.04
C THR A 19 37.22 -34.60 41.82
N VAL A 20 38.08 -33.68 42.19
CA VAL A 20 37.88 -32.22 41.96
C VAL A 20 37.77 -31.92 40.46
N TYR A 21 38.68 -32.49 39.65
CA TYR A 21 38.66 -32.30 38.21
C TYR A 21 37.40 -32.90 37.56
N GLY A 22 36.94 -34.06 38.01
CA GLY A 22 35.71 -34.70 37.57
C GLY A 22 34.46 -33.90 37.94
N LEU A 23 34.40 -33.38 39.16
CA LEU A 23 33.28 -32.52 39.59
C LEU A 23 33.23 -31.19 38.84
N PHE A 24 34.38 -30.54 38.65
CA PHE A 24 34.45 -29.28 37.90
C PHE A 24 34.20 -29.47 36.39
N GLY A 25 34.81 -30.49 35.78
CA GLY A 25 34.63 -30.81 34.38
C GLY A 25 33.21 -31.27 34.07
N GLY A 26 32.62 -32.09 34.92
CA GLY A 26 31.23 -32.54 34.82
C GLY A 26 30.25 -31.38 34.98
N GLY A 27 30.49 -30.50 35.96
CA GLY A 27 29.67 -29.30 36.15
C GLY A 27 29.68 -28.33 34.95
N LEU A 28 30.86 -28.13 34.36
CA LEU A 28 30.99 -27.28 33.14
C LEU A 28 30.32 -27.94 31.92
N ALA A 29 30.46 -29.24 31.74
CA ALA A 29 29.81 -29.99 30.66
C ALA A 29 28.28 -29.96 30.80
N LEU A 30 27.76 -30.16 32.01
CA LEU A 30 26.32 -30.04 32.27
C LEU A 30 25.80 -28.62 31.99
N ARG A 31 26.53 -27.61 32.43
CA ARG A 31 26.17 -26.21 32.17
C ARG A 31 26.19 -25.87 30.67
N ALA A 32 27.17 -26.38 29.93
CA ALA A 32 27.24 -26.22 28.47
C ALA A 32 26.04 -26.88 27.78
N TYR A 33 25.73 -28.13 28.15
CA TYR A 33 24.58 -28.85 27.60
C TYR A 33 23.26 -28.14 27.85
N PHE A 34 22.99 -27.68 29.06
CA PHE A 34 21.76 -26.92 29.35
C PHE A 34 21.75 -25.50 28.71
N SER A 35 22.91 -24.87 28.53
CA SER A 35 22.98 -23.58 27.85
C SER A 35 22.74 -23.68 26.35
N GLU A 36 23.20 -24.72 25.70
CA GLU A 36 22.89 -24.99 24.27
C GLU A 36 21.40 -25.27 24.06
N GLY A 37 20.80 -26.11 24.87
CA GLY A 37 19.37 -26.40 24.81
C GLY A 37 18.50 -25.13 24.96
N ARG A 38 18.87 -24.22 25.86
CA ARG A 38 18.18 -22.93 26.03
C ARG A 38 18.36 -22.02 24.83
N ARG A 39 19.57 -21.96 24.26
CA ARG A 39 19.83 -21.15 23.05
C ARG A 39 19.02 -21.61 21.83
N PHE A 40 18.86 -22.92 21.65
CA PHE A 40 18.04 -23.49 20.58
C PHE A 40 16.56 -23.16 20.75
N THR A 41 16.02 -23.27 21.95
CA THR A 41 14.62 -22.92 22.24
C THR A 41 14.37 -21.42 22.12
N ASP A 42 15.29 -20.60 22.57
CA ASP A 42 15.18 -19.13 22.45
C ASP A 42 15.28 -18.64 21.00
N ASN A 43 16.18 -19.23 20.20
CA ASN A 43 16.29 -18.92 18.78
C ASN A 43 15.03 -19.32 17.99
N ARG A 44 14.48 -20.51 18.30
CA ARG A 44 13.24 -20.97 17.68
C ARG A 44 12.06 -20.05 18.03
N ARG A 45 11.92 -19.67 19.29
CA ARG A 45 10.91 -18.69 19.73
C ARG A 45 11.08 -17.32 19.05
N ARG A 46 12.32 -16.85 18.89
CA ARG A 46 12.57 -15.58 18.16
C ARG A 46 12.16 -15.69 16.71
N GLN A 47 12.51 -16.77 16.02
CA GLN A 47 12.10 -17.00 14.64
C GLN A 47 10.56 -17.09 14.48
N GLU A 48 9.88 -17.77 15.41
CA GLU A 48 8.42 -17.83 15.43
C GLU A 48 7.78 -16.45 15.68
N LEU A 49 8.33 -15.67 16.61
CA LEU A 49 7.86 -14.31 16.88
C LEU A 49 8.09 -13.36 15.69
N ASP A 50 9.23 -13.47 15.02
CA ASP A 50 9.53 -12.64 13.85
C ASP A 50 8.66 -13.03 12.66
N ALA A 51 8.40 -14.32 12.45
CA ALA A 51 7.44 -14.81 11.45
C ALA A 51 6.02 -14.31 11.73
N LEU A 52 5.57 -14.37 12.99
CA LEU A 52 4.26 -13.84 13.41
C LEU A 52 4.16 -12.32 13.25
N ARG A 53 5.22 -11.59 13.55
CA ARG A 53 5.27 -10.13 13.34
C ARG A 53 5.17 -9.79 11.86
N THR A 54 5.89 -10.50 11.01
CA THR A 54 5.83 -10.32 9.56
C THR A 54 4.44 -10.64 9.02
N GLN A 55 3.82 -11.75 9.46
CA GLN A 55 2.44 -12.09 9.11
C GLN A 55 1.44 -11.02 9.58
N LYS A 56 1.60 -10.53 10.81
CA LYS A 56 0.76 -9.47 11.34
C LYS A 56 0.90 -8.19 10.52
N GLN A 57 2.13 -7.75 10.23
CA GLN A 57 2.37 -6.57 9.37
C GLN A 57 1.74 -6.71 7.99
N GLN A 58 1.85 -7.90 7.38
CA GLN A 58 1.19 -8.17 6.09
C GLN A 58 -0.34 -8.15 6.22
N ALA A 59 -0.89 -8.68 7.30
CA ALA A 59 -2.33 -8.64 7.56
C ALA A 59 -2.82 -7.21 7.84
N ASP A 60 -2.08 -6.42 8.62
CA ASP A 60 -2.39 -5.03 8.92
C ASP A 60 -2.30 -4.15 7.65
N LEU A 61 -1.30 -4.39 6.79
CA LEU A 61 -1.20 -3.75 5.48
C LEU A 61 -2.37 -4.13 4.57
N ARG A 62 -2.76 -5.42 4.54
CA ARG A 62 -3.95 -5.87 3.77
C ARG A 62 -5.23 -5.24 4.30
N LEU A 63 -5.42 -5.19 5.62
CA LEU A 63 -6.57 -4.52 6.26
C LEU A 63 -6.57 -3.01 5.98
N GLY A 64 -5.43 -2.35 6.06
CA GLY A 64 -5.30 -0.93 5.72
C GLY A 64 -5.64 -0.63 4.26
N LEU A 65 -5.20 -1.49 3.34
CA LEU A 65 -5.57 -1.40 1.93
C LEU A 65 -7.07 -1.66 1.72
N LEU A 66 -7.66 -2.63 2.42
CA LEU A 66 -9.10 -2.92 2.36
C LEU A 66 -9.94 -1.77 2.91
N GLN A 67 -9.50 -1.13 3.99
CA GLN A 67 -10.19 0.02 4.59
C GLN A 67 -10.03 1.31 3.77
N ALA A 68 -8.92 1.47 3.03
CA ALA A 68 -8.67 2.63 2.19
C ALA A 68 -9.39 2.58 0.83
N GLN A 69 -9.94 1.43 0.43
CA GLN A 69 -10.43 1.20 -0.93
C GLN A 69 -11.84 1.69 -1.21
N VAL A 70 -12.62 1.93 -0.17
CA VAL A 70 -13.89 2.66 -0.31
C VAL A 70 -13.93 3.65 0.83
N GLU A 71 -13.70 4.92 0.55
CA GLU A 71 -13.81 5.97 1.57
C GLU A 71 -15.24 5.94 2.14
N PRO A 72 -15.45 5.55 3.43
CA PRO A 72 -16.81 5.42 3.98
C PRO A 72 -17.59 6.74 3.85
N HIS A 73 -16.89 7.84 3.99
CA HIS A 73 -17.43 9.19 3.85
C HIS A 73 -17.95 9.47 2.43
N PHE A 74 -17.25 8.99 1.41
CA PHE A 74 -17.71 9.09 0.01
C PHE A 74 -19.02 8.33 -0.21
N LEU A 75 -19.11 7.08 0.31
CA LEU A 75 -20.35 6.30 0.22
C LEU A 75 -21.52 6.98 0.93
N PHE A 76 -21.31 7.43 2.17
CA PHE A 76 -22.37 8.11 2.93
C PHE A 76 -22.84 9.39 2.24
N ASN A 77 -21.93 10.18 1.70
CA ASN A 77 -22.25 11.40 0.97
C ASN A 77 -23.01 11.12 -0.34
N THR A 78 -22.60 10.08 -1.07
CA THR A 78 -23.31 9.68 -2.29
C THR A 78 -24.72 9.18 -1.99
N LEU A 79 -24.90 8.32 -0.98
CA LEU A 79 -26.22 7.85 -0.55
C LEU A 79 -27.10 9.00 -0.02
N ALA A 80 -26.51 9.99 0.68
CA ALA A 80 -27.22 11.18 1.10
C ALA A 80 -27.70 12.02 -0.10
N SER A 81 -26.88 12.15 -1.13
CA SER A 81 -27.27 12.82 -2.39
C SER A 81 -28.39 12.07 -3.11
N VAL A 82 -28.30 10.75 -3.24
CA VAL A 82 -29.36 9.90 -3.80
C VAL A 82 -30.68 10.11 -3.03
N ARG A 83 -30.64 10.08 -1.70
CA ARG A 83 -31.82 10.31 -0.86
C ARG A 83 -32.46 11.68 -1.10
N ALA A 84 -31.67 12.72 -1.30
CA ALA A 84 -32.17 14.06 -1.62
C ALA A 84 -32.83 14.09 -3.00
N LEU A 85 -32.26 13.40 -3.98
CA LEU A 85 -32.75 13.34 -5.36
C LEU A 85 -34.02 12.51 -5.51
N VAL A 86 -34.25 11.48 -4.71
CA VAL A 86 -35.41 10.56 -4.83
C VAL A 86 -36.75 11.28 -4.98
N ARG A 87 -36.91 12.44 -4.33
CA ARG A 87 -38.14 13.24 -4.43
C ARG A 87 -38.11 14.36 -5.44
N GLN A 88 -36.91 14.84 -5.81
CA GLN A 88 -36.72 16.00 -6.68
C GLN A 88 -36.51 15.60 -8.14
N ASP A 89 -35.71 14.58 -8.36
CA ASP A 89 -35.37 14.00 -9.68
C ASP A 89 -35.12 12.50 -9.52
N PRO A 90 -36.20 11.67 -9.55
CA PRO A 90 -36.06 10.21 -9.40
C PRO A 90 -35.17 9.55 -10.46
N ALA A 91 -35.18 10.08 -11.70
CA ALA A 91 -34.36 9.53 -12.78
C ALA A 91 -32.86 9.77 -12.50
N GLN A 92 -32.50 10.95 -12.02
CA GLN A 92 -31.12 11.23 -11.61
C GLN A 92 -30.71 10.45 -10.35
N ALA A 93 -31.64 10.19 -9.43
CA ALA A 93 -31.38 9.33 -8.26
C ALA A 93 -31.04 7.91 -8.68
N GLU A 94 -31.82 7.32 -9.59
CA GLU A 94 -31.61 5.99 -10.16
C GLU A 94 -30.26 5.93 -10.89
N ALA A 95 -29.99 6.86 -11.81
CA ALA A 95 -28.72 6.92 -12.54
C ALA A 95 -27.50 7.06 -11.59
N THR A 96 -27.64 7.81 -10.48
CA THR A 96 -26.56 7.96 -9.50
C THR A 96 -26.33 6.67 -8.71
N LEU A 97 -27.41 5.94 -8.41
CA LEU A 97 -27.33 4.64 -7.71
C LEU A 97 -26.69 3.58 -8.62
N ASP A 98 -27.08 3.53 -9.89
CA ASP A 98 -26.47 2.63 -10.88
C ASP A 98 -24.97 2.90 -11.05
N ALA A 99 -24.58 4.17 -11.19
CA ALA A 99 -23.19 4.56 -11.29
C ALA A 99 -22.39 4.20 -10.01
N LEU A 100 -23.01 4.29 -8.82
CA LEU A 100 -22.41 3.84 -7.57
C LEU A 100 -22.19 2.33 -7.56
N VAL A 101 -23.18 1.55 -7.99
CA VAL A 101 -23.08 0.09 -8.10
C VAL A 101 -21.97 -0.30 -9.08
N ASP A 102 -21.87 0.37 -10.23
CA ASP A 102 -20.84 0.11 -11.23
C ASP A 102 -19.44 0.46 -10.69
N HIS A 103 -19.31 1.57 -9.97
CA HIS A 103 -18.05 1.91 -9.31
C HIS A 103 -17.64 0.87 -8.25
N LEU A 104 -18.57 0.42 -7.43
CA LEU A 104 -18.32 -0.65 -6.45
C LEU A 104 -17.95 -1.97 -7.13
N ARG A 105 -18.62 -2.34 -8.23
CA ARG A 105 -18.26 -3.51 -9.04
C ARG A 105 -16.86 -3.40 -9.66
N ALA A 106 -16.45 -2.24 -10.11
CA ALA A 106 -15.11 -2.02 -10.64
C ALA A 106 -14.03 -2.12 -9.56
N THR A 107 -14.36 -1.80 -8.32
CA THR A 107 -13.42 -1.70 -7.20
C THR A 107 -13.33 -2.99 -6.37
N ILE A 108 -14.47 -3.62 -6.03
CA ILE A 108 -14.56 -4.75 -5.08
C ILE A 108 -13.99 -6.10 -5.59
N PRO A 109 -14.16 -6.55 -6.84
CA PRO A 109 -13.71 -7.88 -7.27
C PRO A 109 -12.21 -8.10 -7.14
N LYS A 110 -11.44 -7.03 -7.19
CA LYS A 110 -9.97 -7.06 -7.05
C LYS A 110 -9.51 -7.25 -5.60
N LEU A 111 -10.45 -7.21 -4.64
CA LEU A 111 -10.23 -7.39 -3.21
C LEU A 111 -10.23 -8.86 -2.76
N ARG A 112 -10.88 -9.74 -3.53
CA ARG A 112 -11.04 -11.16 -3.16
C ARG A 112 -9.82 -12.02 -3.48
N ASP A 113 -9.08 -11.71 -4.52
CA ASP A 113 -7.87 -12.42 -4.89
C ASP A 113 -6.65 -11.69 -4.35
N GLY A 114 -6.13 -12.15 -3.23
CA GLY A 114 -4.94 -11.55 -2.58
C GLY A 114 -3.69 -11.48 -3.49
N GLU A 115 -3.61 -12.31 -4.53
CA GLU A 115 -2.59 -12.25 -5.58
C GLU A 115 -2.92 -11.19 -6.65
N ALA A 116 -4.19 -10.97 -6.98
CA ALA A 116 -4.60 -9.95 -7.95
C ALA A 116 -4.34 -8.51 -7.46
N MET A 117 -4.23 -8.31 -6.14
CA MET A 117 -3.80 -7.02 -5.56
C MET A 117 -2.34 -6.68 -5.85
N LEU A 118 -1.50 -7.68 -6.10
CA LEU A 118 -0.09 -7.46 -6.44
C LEU A 118 0.10 -7.17 -7.93
N HIS A 119 -0.85 -7.57 -8.78
CA HIS A 119 -0.78 -7.52 -10.24
C HIS A 119 -1.99 -6.81 -10.85
N SER A 120 -2.04 -5.50 -10.69
CA SER A 120 -3.04 -4.66 -11.37
C SER A 120 -2.52 -4.17 -12.71
N THR A 121 -3.41 -4.03 -13.71
CA THR A 121 -3.06 -3.42 -15.00
C THR A 121 -3.49 -1.96 -15.06
N LEU A 122 -2.84 -1.19 -15.93
CA LEU A 122 -3.22 0.20 -16.20
C LEU A 122 -4.68 0.31 -16.66
N GLY A 123 -5.12 -0.60 -17.55
CA GLY A 123 -6.50 -0.65 -18.03
C GLY A 123 -7.50 -0.76 -16.89
N GLN A 124 -7.21 -1.62 -15.93
CA GLN A 124 -8.06 -1.78 -14.75
C GLN A 124 -8.10 -0.51 -13.89
N GLN A 125 -6.98 0.19 -13.72
CA GLN A 125 -6.96 1.44 -12.94
C GLN A 125 -7.70 2.57 -13.68
N LEU A 126 -7.60 2.62 -15.01
CA LEU A 126 -8.35 3.57 -15.84
C LEU A 126 -9.87 3.32 -15.75
N ASP A 127 -10.31 2.04 -15.73
CA ASP A 127 -11.73 1.70 -15.60
C ASP A 127 -12.29 2.11 -14.24
N ILE A 128 -11.53 1.94 -13.16
CA ILE A 128 -11.88 2.44 -11.83
C ILE A 128 -12.01 3.97 -11.85
N CYS A 129 -11.06 4.69 -12.46
CA CYS A 129 -11.12 6.14 -12.57
C CYS A 129 -12.31 6.61 -13.40
N ALA A 130 -12.62 5.93 -14.51
CA ALA A 130 -13.75 6.26 -15.35
C ALA A 130 -15.09 6.09 -14.62
N SER A 131 -15.26 4.97 -13.88
CA SER A 131 -16.48 4.73 -13.07
C SER A 131 -16.64 5.77 -11.96
N TYR A 132 -15.54 6.14 -11.28
CA TYR A 132 -15.55 7.18 -10.26
C TYR A 132 -15.93 8.56 -10.85
N LEU A 133 -15.31 8.95 -11.97
CA LEU A 133 -15.60 10.23 -12.64
C LEU A 133 -17.02 10.29 -13.19
N ALA A 134 -17.58 9.18 -13.69
CA ALA A 134 -18.98 9.09 -14.10
C ALA A 134 -19.93 9.36 -12.92
N LEU A 135 -19.68 8.72 -11.78
CA LEU A 135 -20.44 8.96 -10.56
C LEU A 135 -20.33 10.41 -10.07
N MET A 136 -19.11 10.98 -10.08
CA MET A 136 -18.89 12.37 -9.69
C MET A 136 -19.58 13.36 -10.62
N LYS A 137 -19.63 13.10 -11.92
CA LYS A 137 -20.37 13.92 -12.89
C LYS A 137 -21.87 13.99 -12.54
N LEU A 138 -22.50 12.87 -12.20
CA LEU A 138 -23.90 12.83 -11.78
C LEU A 138 -24.10 13.57 -10.45
N ARG A 139 -23.26 13.30 -9.44
CA ARG A 139 -23.31 13.94 -8.13
C ARG A 139 -23.19 15.46 -8.19
N MET A 140 -22.37 15.94 -9.12
CA MET A 140 -22.13 17.37 -9.33
C MET A 140 -23.13 18.04 -10.28
N GLY A 141 -24.26 17.40 -10.60
CA GLY A 141 -25.30 17.97 -11.45
C GLY A 141 -24.83 18.26 -12.88
N GLY A 142 -23.92 17.43 -13.41
CA GLY A 142 -23.40 17.55 -14.76
C GLY A 142 -22.34 18.64 -14.99
N ARG A 143 -21.98 19.41 -13.96
CA ARG A 143 -20.94 20.46 -14.09
C ARG A 143 -19.51 19.92 -14.30
N LEU A 144 -19.27 18.62 -14.03
CA LEU A 144 -18.01 17.95 -14.29
C LEU A 144 -18.00 17.38 -15.71
N SER A 145 -16.98 17.69 -16.48
CA SER A 145 -16.60 16.99 -17.71
C SER A 145 -15.31 16.21 -17.47
N TYR A 146 -15.15 15.06 -18.13
CA TYR A 146 -13.93 14.28 -18.00
C TYR A 146 -13.58 13.52 -19.27
N ALA A 147 -12.30 13.19 -19.40
CA ALA A 147 -11.78 12.27 -20.42
C ALA A 147 -10.79 11.29 -19.78
N VAL A 148 -10.82 10.03 -20.21
CA VAL A 148 -9.87 9.00 -19.81
C VAL A 148 -9.32 8.37 -21.09
N GLU A 149 -8.06 8.68 -21.40
CA GLU A 149 -7.43 8.37 -22.68
C GLU A 149 -6.15 7.55 -22.46
N ALA A 150 -6.07 6.42 -23.13
CA ALA A 150 -4.87 5.61 -23.21
C ALA A 150 -4.89 4.79 -24.50
N GLU A 151 -3.71 4.57 -25.09
CA GLU A 151 -3.59 3.61 -26.18
C GLU A 151 -3.97 2.20 -25.70
N ALA A 152 -4.62 1.44 -26.58
CA ALA A 152 -5.06 0.08 -26.26
C ALA A 152 -3.89 -0.83 -25.81
N SER A 153 -2.72 -0.65 -26.42
CA SER A 153 -1.47 -1.35 -26.09
C SER A 153 -1.02 -1.17 -24.65
N LEU A 154 -1.29 0.00 -24.05
CA LEU A 154 -0.86 0.34 -22.70
C LEU A 154 -1.77 -0.21 -21.62
N ARG A 155 -3.00 -0.60 -21.95
CA ARG A 155 -3.97 -1.08 -20.96
C ARG A 155 -3.54 -2.36 -20.24
N GLN A 156 -2.70 -3.19 -20.87
CA GLN A 156 -2.17 -4.43 -20.29
C GLN A 156 -0.89 -4.22 -19.46
N GLN A 157 -0.32 -3.02 -19.48
CA GLN A 157 0.88 -2.72 -18.69
C GLN A 157 0.60 -2.86 -17.19
N ALA A 158 1.56 -3.45 -16.46
CA ALA A 158 1.50 -3.51 -15.02
C ALA A 158 1.46 -2.11 -14.42
N PHE A 159 0.50 -1.87 -13.54
CA PHE A 159 0.35 -0.58 -12.85
C PHE A 159 -0.05 -0.80 -11.39
N PRO A 160 0.60 -0.12 -10.44
CA PRO A 160 0.28 -0.28 -9.02
C PRO A 160 -1.19 0.06 -8.72
N PRO A 161 -1.87 -0.76 -7.89
CA PRO A 161 -3.26 -0.51 -7.55
C PRO A 161 -3.43 0.78 -6.75
N LEU A 162 -4.57 1.43 -6.90
CA LEU A 162 -5.03 2.60 -6.15
C LEU A 162 -4.23 3.90 -6.33
N LEU A 163 -3.07 3.89 -7.01
CA LEU A 163 -2.30 5.12 -7.19
C LEU A 163 -3.04 6.11 -8.07
N LEU A 164 -3.63 5.62 -9.18
CA LEU A 164 -4.28 6.50 -10.14
C LEU A 164 -5.58 7.10 -9.59
N ILE A 165 -6.39 6.30 -8.93
CA ILE A 165 -7.64 6.78 -8.32
C ILE A 165 -7.36 7.84 -7.25
N THR A 166 -6.30 7.69 -6.45
CA THR A 166 -5.90 8.71 -5.45
C THR A 166 -5.60 10.07 -6.10
N LEU A 167 -4.98 10.09 -7.28
CA LEU A 167 -4.73 11.34 -8.00
C LEU A 167 -6.03 11.96 -8.54
N VAL A 168 -6.94 11.12 -9.05
CA VAL A 168 -8.26 11.56 -9.55
C VAL A 168 -9.12 12.11 -8.41
N GLU A 169 -9.14 11.44 -7.25
CA GLU A 169 -9.84 11.93 -6.05
C GLU A 169 -9.29 13.29 -5.59
N ASN A 170 -7.96 13.45 -5.61
CA ASN A 170 -7.34 14.73 -5.28
C ASN A 170 -7.72 15.85 -6.27
N ALA A 171 -7.75 15.55 -7.57
CA ALA A 171 -8.18 16.50 -8.60
C ALA A 171 -9.63 16.94 -8.37
N ILE A 172 -10.53 16.01 -8.07
CA ILE A 172 -11.93 16.34 -7.74
C ILE A 172 -12.02 17.15 -6.45
N LYS A 173 -11.50 16.63 -5.35
CA LYS A 173 -11.66 17.19 -4.00
C LYS A 173 -11.01 18.56 -3.84
N HIS A 174 -9.83 18.73 -4.40
CA HIS A 174 -9.02 19.94 -4.23
C HIS A 174 -9.04 20.88 -5.44
N GLY A 175 -9.29 20.33 -6.63
CA GLY A 175 -9.37 21.11 -7.86
C GLY A 175 -10.79 21.56 -8.15
N ILE A 176 -11.71 20.61 -8.33
CA ILE A 176 -13.03 20.87 -8.92
C ILE A 176 -14.11 21.23 -7.89
N GLU A 177 -14.21 20.48 -6.77
CA GLU A 177 -15.24 20.70 -5.75
C GLU A 177 -15.23 22.13 -5.15
N PRO A 178 -14.07 22.73 -4.84
CA PRO A 178 -14.00 24.06 -4.22
C PRO A 178 -14.48 25.21 -5.12
N GLN A 179 -14.61 24.98 -6.44
CA GLN A 179 -14.99 26.01 -7.38
C GLN A 179 -16.48 25.99 -7.71
N PRO A 180 -17.12 27.15 -7.82
CA PRO A 180 -18.41 27.26 -8.49
C PRO A 180 -18.21 27.16 -10.02
N GLY A 181 -19.14 26.47 -10.71
CA GLY A 181 -19.14 26.40 -12.17
C GLY A 181 -18.59 25.10 -12.75
N PRO A 182 -18.44 25.04 -14.09
CA PRO A 182 -17.96 23.84 -14.77
C PRO A 182 -16.50 23.56 -14.46
N GLY A 183 -16.14 22.28 -14.45
CA GLY A 183 -14.78 21.79 -14.27
C GLY A 183 -14.48 20.61 -15.17
N ARG A 184 -13.21 20.38 -15.43
CA ARG A 184 -12.73 19.30 -16.28
C ARG A 184 -11.58 18.54 -15.63
N VAL A 185 -11.64 17.21 -15.72
CA VAL A 185 -10.56 16.31 -15.32
C VAL A 185 -10.20 15.42 -16.50
N GLU A 186 -8.92 15.36 -16.83
CA GLU A 186 -8.39 14.50 -17.88
C GLU A 186 -7.38 13.52 -17.30
N VAL A 187 -7.56 12.24 -17.62
CA VAL A 187 -6.61 11.17 -17.28
C VAL A 187 -5.99 10.69 -18.58
N ARG A 188 -4.68 10.80 -18.71
CA ARG A 188 -3.96 10.38 -19.91
C ARG A 188 -2.80 9.45 -19.57
N ALA A 189 -2.65 8.41 -20.39
CA ALA A 189 -1.49 7.53 -20.33
C ALA A 189 -0.77 7.55 -21.68
N SER A 190 0.55 7.66 -21.64
CA SER A 190 1.42 7.70 -22.81
C SER A 190 2.78 7.11 -22.50
N VAL A 191 3.57 6.83 -23.53
CA VAL A 191 4.97 6.40 -23.40
C VAL A 191 5.88 7.56 -23.76
N LYS A 192 6.88 7.82 -22.94
CA LYS A 192 7.97 8.76 -23.22
C LYS A 192 9.33 8.04 -23.06
N GLY A 193 9.92 7.68 -24.18
CA GLY A 193 11.11 6.82 -24.18
C GLY A 193 10.80 5.44 -23.60
N GLU A 194 11.51 5.03 -22.57
CA GLU A 194 11.30 3.75 -21.85
C GLU A 194 10.42 3.92 -20.59
N ARG A 195 9.63 4.98 -20.52
CA ARG A 195 8.77 5.26 -19.37
C ARG A 195 7.31 5.32 -19.73
N LEU A 196 6.49 4.64 -18.94
CA LEU A 196 5.06 4.85 -18.89
C LEU A 196 4.79 6.13 -18.08
N VAL A 197 4.08 7.07 -18.69
CA VAL A 197 3.70 8.35 -18.09
C VAL A 197 2.19 8.40 -17.98
N VAL A 198 1.68 8.50 -16.76
CA VAL A 198 0.25 8.64 -16.48
C VAL A 198 0.01 9.97 -15.79
N SER A 199 -0.83 10.81 -16.37
CA SER A 199 -1.13 12.14 -15.86
C SER A 199 -2.61 12.32 -15.58
N VAL A 200 -2.91 13.04 -14.51
CA VAL A 200 -4.23 13.55 -14.15
C VAL A 200 -4.14 15.07 -14.18
N VAL A 201 -4.94 15.67 -15.03
CA VAL A 201 -4.98 17.11 -15.26
C VAL A 201 -6.35 17.62 -14.84
N ASP A 202 -6.41 18.65 -14.02
CA ASP A 202 -7.64 19.38 -13.71
C ASP A 202 -7.51 20.86 -14.10
N ASP A 203 -8.64 21.49 -14.40
CA ASP A 203 -8.75 22.93 -14.62
C ASP A 203 -9.27 23.67 -13.37
N GLY A 204 -9.07 23.04 -12.22
CA GLY A 204 -9.60 23.43 -10.93
C GLY A 204 -8.94 24.64 -10.28
N ALA A 205 -9.05 24.75 -8.94
CA ALA A 205 -8.54 25.86 -8.14
C ALA A 205 -7.00 26.02 -8.20
N GLY A 206 -6.30 25.05 -8.76
CA GLY A 206 -4.84 25.02 -8.80
C GLY A 206 -4.22 24.60 -7.46
N LEU A 207 -2.88 24.64 -7.41
CA LEU A 207 -2.14 24.26 -6.21
C LEU A 207 -2.18 25.39 -5.18
N GLN A 208 -2.76 25.10 -4.02
CA GLN A 208 -2.67 25.97 -2.85
C GLN A 208 -1.42 25.64 -2.01
N PRO A 209 -0.83 26.61 -1.28
CA PRO A 209 0.28 26.33 -0.35
C PRO A 209 -0.11 25.23 0.65
N GLY A 210 0.69 24.17 0.74
CA GLY A 210 0.41 23.01 1.60
C GLY A 210 -0.27 21.82 0.91
N LEU A 211 -0.81 21.95 -0.29
CA LEU A 211 -1.44 20.89 -1.11
C LEU A 211 -0.41 19.95 -1.72
N GLY A 212 0.54 19.47 -1.22
CA GLY A 212 1.47 18.46 -1.74
C GLY A 212 1.94 17.48 -0.65
N SER A 213 1.52 17.77 0.59
CA SER A 213 1.90 17.02 1.80
C SER A 213 0.74 16.21 2.39
N GLY A 214 -0.41 16.13 1.70
CA GLY A 214 -1.55 15.33 2.17
C GLY A 214 -1.23 13.84 2.25
N VAL A 215 -1.86 13.15 3.20
CA VAL A 215 -1.65 11.71 3.46
C VAL A 215 -1.78 10.87 2.17
N GLY A 216 -2.69 11.19 1.27
CA GLY A 216 -2.89 10.46 0.01
C GLY A 216 -1.66 10.51 -0.91
N LEU A 217 -1.13 11.71 -1.18
CA LEU A 217 0.05 11.87 -2.05
C LEU A 217 1.35 11.37 -1.39
N ALA A 218 1.47 11.44 -0.06
CA ALA A 218 2.56 10.82 0.68
C ALA A 218 2.53 9.31 0.49
N ASN A 219 1.38 8.66 0.66
CA ASN A 219 1.22 7.23 0.44
C ASN A 219 1.54 6.82 -1.00
N VAL A 220 1.17 7.63 -2.00
CA VAL A 220 1.53 7.38 -3.40
C VAL A 220 3.04 7.40 -3.58
N ARG A 221 3.76 8.39 -3.01
CA ARG A 221 5.23 8.47 -3.08
C ARG A 221 5.90 7.27 -2.41
N ASP A 222 5.43 6.89 -1.22
CA ASP A 222 5.97 5.78 -0.45
C ASP A 222 5.78 4.44 -1.18
N GLN A 223 4.61 4.22 -1.80
CA GLN A 223 4.36 3.03 -2.62
C GLN A 223 5.25 2.99 -3.87
N LEU A 224 5.44 4.12 -4.56
CA LEU A 224 6.34 4.21 -5.71
C LEU A 224 7.79 3.94 -5.30
N ALA A 225 8.26 4.55 -4.23
CA ALA A 225 9.61 4.35 -3.71
C ALA A 225 9.84 2.89 -3.28
N THR A 226 8.88 2.26 -2.62
CA THR A 226 8.98 0.86 -2.16
C THR A 226 9.04 -0.13 -3.34
N ARG A 227 8.27 0.11 -4.42
CA ARG A 227 8.20 -0.82 -5.57
C ARG A 227 9.28 -0.60 -6.62
N PHE A 228 9.63 0.65 -6.87
CA PHE A 228 10.46 1.02 -8.01
C PHE A 228 11.74 1.76 -7.62
N GLY A 229 11.90 2.14 -6.34
CA GLY A 229 13.00 2.98 -5.89
C GLY A 229 12.99 4.31 -6.65
N ASP A 230 14.19 4.77 -7.07
CA ASP A 230 14.38 6.02 -7.81
C ASP A 230 13.93 5.95 -9.29
N ARG A 231 13.48 4.77 -9.76
CA ARG A 231 13.02 4.58 -11.15
C ARG A 231 11.62 5.10 -11.39
N ALA A 232 10.84 5.36 -10.34
CA ALA A 232 9.51 5.93 -10.44
C ALA A 232 9.46 7.31 -9.79
N THR A 233 8.62 8.21 -10.33
CA THR A 233 8.46 9.56 -9.80
C THR A 233 7.01 9.97 -9.79
N LEU A 234 6.62 10.75 -8.77
CA LEU A 234 5.38 11.52 -8.73
C LEU A 234 5.72 13.00 -8.75
N SER A 235 5.25 13.70 -9.76
CA SER A 235 5.33 15.16 -9.85
C SER A 235 3.94 15.79 -9.72
N LEU A 236 3.89 16.95 -9.05
CA LEU A 236 2.69 17.75 -8.93
C LEU A 236 3.07 19.18 -9.27
N ARG A 237 2.37 19.78 -10.24
CA ARG A 237 2.64 21.14 -10.69
C ARG A 237 1.35 21.89 -10.98
N GLY A 238 1.32 23.19 -10.68
CA GLY A 238 0.25 24.08 -11.10
C GLY A 238 0.34 24.38 -12.58
N LEU A 239 -0.81 24.54 -13.21
CA LEU A 239 -0.90 25.02 -14.59
C LEU A 239 -0.90 26.56 -14.63
N PRO A 240 -0.38 27.17 -15.71
CA PRO A 240 -0.49 28.61 -15.92
C PRO A 240 -1.97 29.04 -15.94
N GLY A 241 -2.32 29.97 -15.07
CA GLY A 241 -3.67 30.49 -14.95
C GLY A 241 -4.54 29.72 -13.95
N ARG A 242 -4.76 28.43 -14.10
CA ARG A 242 -5.72 27.66 -13.28
C ARG A 242 -5.53 26.15 -13.46
N GLY A 243 -5.73 25.38 -12.38
CA GLY A 243 -5.65 23.92 -12.40
C GLY A 243 -4.30 23.34 -12.00
N ALA A 244 -4.22 22.05 -11.99
CA ALA A 244 -3.03 21.30 -11.63
C ALA A 244 -2.82 20.06 -12.52
N VAL A 245 -1.58 19.56 -12.51
CA VAL A 245 -1.19 18.30 -13.13
C VAL A 245 -0.49 17.45 -12.09
N ALA A 246 -1.01 16.25 -11.85
CA ALA A 246 -0.33 15.18 -11.14
C ALA A 246 0.14 14.14 -12.15
N GLU A 247 1.44 13.84 -12.18
CA GLU A 247 2.05 12.93 -13.15
C GLU A 247 2.88 11.86 -12.44
N ILE A 248 2.57 10.60 -12.74
CA ILE A 248 3.36 9.43 -12.35
C ILE A 248 4.18 8.98 -13.56
N GLN A 249 5.46 8.75 -13.35
CA GLN A 249 6.33 8.13 -14.33
C GLN A 249 6.88 6.83 -13.77
N LEU A 250 6.70 5.74 -14.52
CA LEU A 250 7.17 4.39 -14.18
C LEU A 250 8.07 3.85 -15.30
N PRO A 251 9.00 2.92 -15.00
CA PRO A 251 9.64 2.15 -16.05
C PRO A 251 8.59 1.36 -16.83
N LEU A 252 8.71 1.35 -18.16
CA LEU A 252 7.87 0.51 -19.01
C LEU A 252 8.36 -0.94 -18.85
N GLU A 253 7.55 -1.79 -18.22
CA GLU A 253 7.87 -3.20 -18.13
C GLU A 253 7.57 -3.86 -19.48
N PRO A 254 8.45 -4.76 -20.00
CA PRO A 254 8.13 -5.51 -21.20
C PRO A 254 6.82 -6.28 -20.97
N ALA A 255 5.95 -6.30 -21.97
CA ALA A 255 4.73 -7.11 -21.94
C ALA A 255 5.15 -8.59 -21.76
N ALA A 256 4.63 -9.23 -20.70
CA ALA A 256 4.89 -10.64 -20.40
C ALA A 256 4.21 -11.55 -21.43
#